data_a64e5bf4c25f2d5ad0c4742e21278b35
#
_entry.id   a64e5bf4c25f2d5ad0c4742e21278b35
#
_cell.length_a   1.000
_cell.length_b   1.000
_cell.length_c   1.000
_cell.angle_alpha   90.00
_cell.angle_beta   90.00
_cell.angle_gamma   90.00
#
_symmetry.space_group_name_H-M   'P 1'
#
loop_
_entity.id
_entity.type
_entity.pdbx_description
1 polymer ?
#
loop_
_entity_poly.entity_id
_entity_poly.type
_entity_poly.pdbx_seq_one_letter_code
_entity_poly.pdbx_strand_id
1 'polypeptide(L)'
;VKAFSCDTSKPKAHQYSPPTADSTEFTAYNLYAKKYGSQYPEEVILFLAHKDSQSWVDSPGAYDNCTGTVATMEIAHLLANHNCKRSVWFLFCNEEHTPWTSIAAAQNARIKGTNLIAIFNLDSLGGKSKQSLDSGLKTNVTLYTEPEGEPFADLMTEVNEIYNIGLLQTKFMRQRPGDDDGSFINAGFPMAVMNVGSYPYADPNYHLETDRPEPVDIENVRLATQARLASGL
;
A
#
# COMPACT_ATOMS: atom_id res chain seq x y z
N VAL A 1 -16.98 -11.47 -1.83
CA VAL A 1 -16.94 -10.07 -1.37
C VAL A 1 -18.34 -9.52 -1.27
N LYS A 2 -18.65 -8.77 -0.24
CA LYS A 2 -19.97 -8.15 -0.03
C LYS A 2 -19.93 -6.69 -0.45
N ALA A 3 -20.91 -6.25 -1.21
CA ALA A 3 -21.10 -4.84 -1.50
C ALA A 3 -21.65 -4.10 -0.27
N PHE A 4 -21.25 -2.86 -0.14
CA PHE A 4 -21.74 -1.97 0.92
C PHE A 4 -22.60 -0.88 0.31
N SER A 5 -23.59 -0.43 1.06
CA SER A 5 -24.37 0.75 0.74
C SER A 5 -24.01 1.90 1.68
N CYS A 6 -23.93 3.10 1.15
CA CYS A 6 -23.72 4.30 1.94
C CYS A 6 -25.01 4.76 2.57
N ASP A 7 -25.02 5.00 3.89
CA ASP A 7 -26.12 5.62 4.61
C ASP A 7 -25.87 7.12 4.79
N THR A 8 -26.30 7.91 3.81
CA THR A 8 -26.11 9.37 3.78
C THR A 8 -26.82 10.14 4.89
N SER A 9 -27.69 9.48 5.68
CA SER A 9 -28.34 10.10 6.83
C SER A 9 -27.42 10.25 8.04
N LYS A 10 -26.29 9.54 8.05
CA LYS A 10 -25.32 9.55 9.15
C LYS A 10 -24.16 10.53 8.89
N PRO A 11 -23.43 10.95 9.95
CA PRO A 11 -22.16 11.65 9.77
C PRO A 11 -21.21 10.86 8.86
N LYS A 12 -20.43 11.54 8.02
CA LYS A 12 -19.56 10.89 7.01
C LYS A 12 -18.72 9.73 7.56
N ALA A 13 -18.12 9.87 8.73
CA ALA A 13 -17.35 8.81 9.38
C ALA A 13 -18.17 7.55 9.78
N HIS A 14 -19.50 7.60 9.67
CA HIS A 14 -20.40 6.52 10.08
C HIS A 14 -21.46 6.21 9.02
N GLN A 15 -21.23 6.61 7.78
CA GLN A 15 -22.17 6.37 6.68
C GLN A 15 -22.10 4.92 6.14
N TYR A 16 -21.20 4.12 6.71
CA TYR A 16 -21.11 2.71 6.41
C TYR A 16 -22.42 1.98 6.79
N SER A 17 -22.97 1.24 5.85
CA SER A 17 -24.12 0.37 6.05
C SER A 17 -23.78 -1.06 5.64
N PRO A 18 -24.34 -2.08 6.32
CA PRO A 18 -24.28 -3.44 5.84
C PRO A 18 -24.87 -3.54 4.43
N PRO A 19 -24.43 -4.47 3.60
CA PRO A 19 -24.99 -4.66 2.26
C PRO A 19 -26.50 -4.89 2.29
N THR A 20 -27.19 -4.24 1.37
CA THR A 20 -28.62 -4.46 1.11
C THR A 20 -28.83 -5.67 0.20
N ALA A 21 -30.02 -6.26 0.24
CA ALA A 21 -30.29 -7.64 -0.16
C ALA A 21 -30.18 -8.01 -1.66
N ASP A 22 -29.94 -7.08 -2.56
CA ASP A 22 -29.90 -7.39 -4.00
C ASP A 22 -28.49 -7.73 -4.47
N SER A 23 -28.11 -8.99 -4.34
CA SER A 23 -26.84 -9.54 -4.82
C SER A 23 -25.60 -8.83 -4.23
N THR A 24 -25.26 -9.22 -3.06
CA THR A 24 -24.23 -8.62 -2.22
C THR A 24 -22.89 -9.36 -2.28
N GLU A 25 -22.77 -10.38 -3.15
CA GLU A 25 -21.55 -11.17 -3.24
C GLU A 25 -20.90 -11.04 -4.61
N PHE A 26 -19.64 -10.69 -4.61
CA PHE A 26 -18.80 -10.57 -5.81
C PHE A 26 -17.60 -11.47 -5.68
N THR A 27 -17.04 -11.90 -6.82
CA THR A 27 -15.75 -12.56 -6.85
C THR A 27 -14.66 -11.49 -6.98
N ALA A 28 -13.79 -11.42 -5.99
CA ALA A 28 -12.60 -10.57 -6.02
C ALA A 28 -11.36 -11.42 -6.31
N TYR A 29 -10.42 -10.87 -7.05
CA TYR A 29 -9.20 -11.56 -7.45
C TYR A 29 -7.98 -10.80 -6.96
N ASN A 30 -7.07 -11.53 -6.30
CA ASN A 30 -5.70 -11.09 -6.15
C ASN A 30 -4.96 -11.30 -7.47
N LEU A 31 -4.40 -10.24 -8.02
CA LEU A 31 -3.62 -10.31 -9.26
C LEU A 31 -2.13 -10.33 -8.92
N TYR A 32 -1.40 -11.25 -9.53
CA TYR A 32 0.04 -11.35 -9.36
C TYR A 32 0.78 -11.15 -10.67
N ALA A 33 1.81 -10.30 -10.65
CA ALA A 33 2.90 -10.35 -11.60
C ALA A 33 4.15 -10.86 -10.88
N LYS A 34 4.92 -11.75 -11.52
CA LYS A 34 6.06 -12.41 -10.88
C LYS A 34 7.26 -12.37 -11.80
N LYS A 35 8.36 -11.81 -11.30
CA LYS A 35 9.67 -11.87 -11.93
C LYS A 35 10.58 -12.75 -11.09
N TYR A 36 11.14 -13.77 -11.71
CA TYR A 36 12.04 -14.69 -11.02
C TYR A 36 13.47 -14.15 -11.03
N GLY A 37 14.15 -14.31 -9.90
CA GLY A 37 15.53 -13.92 -9.71
C GLY A 37 16.51 -14.83 -10.45
N SER A 38 17.67 -14.28 -10.80
CA SER A 38 18.71 -15.00 -11.53
C SER A 38 19.69 -15.77 -10.63
N GLN A 39 19.81 -15.39 -9.35
CA GLN A 39 20.74 -15.99 -8.39
C GLN A 39 20.05 -16.63 -7.18
N TYR A 40 19.01 -15.98 -6.67
CA TYR A 40 18.26 -16.41 -5.49
C TYR A 40 16.76 -16.39 -5.81
N PRO A 41 16.28 -17.25 -6.73
CA PRO A 41 14.89 -17.23 -7.19
C PRO A 41 13.89 -17.63 -6.10
N GLU A 42 14.32 -18.29 -5.03
CA GLU A 42 13.49 -18.65 -3.86
C GLU A 42 13.31 -17.50 -2.88
N GLU A 43 14.19 -16.49 -2.89
CA GLU A 43 14.06 -15.30 -2.06
C GLU A 43 13.16 -14.28 -2.77
N VAL A 44 12.04 -13.95 -2.17
CA VAL A 44 11.00 -13.14 -2.80
C VAL A 44 10.84 -11.80 -2.08
N ILE A 45 10.96 -10.72 -2.83
CA ILE A 45 10.57 -9.37 -2.43
C ILE A 45 9.17 -9.13 -2.98
N LEU A 46 8.22 -8.78 -2.13
CA LEU A 46 6.84 -8.53 -2.49
C LEU A 46 6.50 -7.04 -2.39
N PHE A 47 6.07 -6.46 -3.49
CA PHE A 47 5.37 -5.18 -3.52
C PHE A 47 3.88 -5.44 -3.63
N LEU A 48 3.08 -4.75 -2.82
CA LEU A 48 1.63 -4.87 -2.89
C LEU A 48 0.93 -3.53 -2.74
N ALA A 49 -0.28 -3.48 -3.28
CA ALA A 49 -1.22 -2.38 -3.14
C ALA A 49 -2.64 -2.91 -3.37
N HIS A 50 -3.65 -2.37 -2.68
CA HIS A 50 -5.02 -2.65 -3.08
C HIS A 50 -5.41 -1.79 -4.28
N LYS A 51 -6.23 -2.36 -5.18
CA LYS A 51 -6.60 -1.76 -6.45
C LYS A 51 -8.05 -1.30 -6.53
N ASP A 52 -8.77 -1.49 -5.45
CA ASP A 52 -10.13 -1.02 -5.27
C ASP A 52 -10.15 0.28 -4.46
N SER A 53 -11.32 0.85 -4.37
CA SER A 53 -11.59 2.01 -3.53
C SER A 53 -12.77 1.68 -2.65
N GLN A 54 -12.50 1.26 -1.42
CA GLN A 54 -13.53 0.99 -0.44
C GLN A 54 -13.57 2.10 0.60
N SER A 55 -14.72 2.70 0.78
CA SER A 55 -14.92 3.71 1.81
C SER A 55 -16.34 3.72 2.35
N TRP A 56 -16.61 4.59 3.32
CA TRP A 56 -17.95 4.77 3.90
C TRP A 56 -18.90 5.57 3.00
N VAL A 57 -18.39 6.17 1.95
CA VAL A 57 -19.12 6.90 0.90
C VAL A 57 -18.54 6.54 -0.45
N ASP A 58 -19.20 6.94 -1.54
CA ASP A 58 -18.65 6.76 -2.89
C ASP A 58 -17.38 7.60 -3.05
N SER A 59 -16.23 6.97 -2.89
CA SER A 59 -14.91 7.58 -3.06
C SER A 59 -14.28 7.10 -4.36
N PRO A 60 -13.80 8.01 -5.22
CA PRO A 60 -13.05 7.60 -6.43
C PRO A 60 -11.71 6.95 -6.12
N GLY A 61 -11.13 7.16 -4.94
CA GLY A 61 -9.92 6.48 -4.49
C GLY A 61 -8.65 6.89 -5.23
N ALA A 62 -8.50 8.18 -5.52
CA ALA A 62 -7.33 8.65 -6.26
C ALA A 62 -6.05 8.56 -5.44
N TYR A 63 -6.06 9.01 -4.18
CA TYR A 63 -4.98 8.73 -3.25
C TYR A 63 -5.09 7.31 -2.71
N ASP A 64 -6.29 6.91 -2.28
CA ASP A 64 -6.55 5.65 -1.60
C ASP A 64 -7.38 4.68 -2.48
N ASN A 65 -6.78 3.77 -3.31
CA ASN A 65 -5.32 3.61 -3.40
C ASN A 65 -4.86 3.51 -4.88
N CYS A 66 -5.34 4.42 -5.72
CA CYS A 66 -4.84 4.48 -7.09
C CYS A 66 -3.33 4.81 -7.12
N THR A 67 -2.85 5.67 -6.19
CA THR A 67 -1.43 6.04 -6.12
C THR A 67 -0.53 4.85 -5.82
N GLY A 68 -0.87 4.00 -4.85
CA GLY A 68 -0.10 2.80 -4.54
C GLY A 68 -0.16 1.75 -5.65
N THR A 69 -1.34 1.58 -6.25
CA THR A 69 -1.52 0.68 -7.41
C THR A 69 -0.65 1.10 -8.59
N VAL A 70 -0.68 2.38 -8.98
CA VAL A 70 0.13 2.90 -10.10
C VAL A 70 1.61 2.83 -9.77
N ALA A 71 2.02 3.16 -8.55
CA ALA A 71 3.41 3.03 -8.10
C ALA A 71 3.91 1.59 -8.22
N THR A 72 3.11 0.62 -7.77
CA THR A 72 3.43 -0.81 -7.89
C THR A 72 3.53 -1.27 -9.34
N MET A 73 2.65 -0.78 -10.22
CA MET A 73 2.71 -1.04 -11.67
C MET A 73 3.96 -0.44 -12.29
N GLU A 74 4.33 0.78 -11.93
CA GLU A 74 5.53 1.45 -12.46
C GLU A 74 6.81 0.73 -12.02
N ILE A 75 6.90 0.31 -10.76
CA ILE A 75 8.02 -0.54 -10.29
C ILE A 75 8.10 -1.82 -11.11
N ALA A 76 6.96 -2.48 -11.36
CA ALA A 76 6.92 -3.70 -12.17
C ALA A 76 7.39 -3.45 -13.60
N HIS A 77 6.96 -2.33 -14.20
CA HIS A 77 7.37 -1.92 -15.55
C HIS A 77 8.89 -1.66 -15.63
N LEU A 78 9.44 -0.88 -14.71
CA LEU A 78 10.87 -0.56 -14.66
C LEU A 78 11.73 -1.82 -14.46
N LEU A 79 11.26 -2.75 -13.64
CA LEU A 79 11.98 -4.00 -13.37
C LEU A 79 11.77 -5.06 -14.44
N ALA A 80 10.85 -4.91 -15.38
CA ALA A 80 10.51 -5.92 -16.37
C ALA A 80 11.75 -6.45 -17.11
N ASN A 81 12.66 -5.57 -17.53
CA ASN A 81 13.89 -5.88 -18.24
C ASN A 81 15.16 -5.84 -17.37
N HIS A 82 15.02 -5.54 -16.07
CA HIS A 82 16.16 -5.50 -15.16
C HIS A 82 16.54 -6.92 -14.71
N ASN A 83 17.83 -7.23 -14.60
CA ASN A 83 18.28 -8.52 -14.12
C ASN A 83 18.34 -8.53 -12.59
N CYS A 84 17.23 -8.85 -11.95
CA CYS A 84 17.17 -8.97 -10.49
C CYS A 84 17.86 -10.25 -10.02
N LYS A 85 18.62 -10.17 -8.93
CA LYS A 85 19.24 -11.34 -8.30
C LYS A 85 18.20 -12.19 -7.57
N ARG A 86 17.26 -11.55 -6.88
CA ARG A 86 16.13 -12.15 -6.15
C ARG A 86 14.85 -12.05 -6.95
N SER A 87 13.89 -12.89 -6.64
CA SER A 87 12.56 -12.80 -7.23
C SER A 87 11.84 -11.54 -6.71
N VAL A 88 11.14 -10.86 -7.62
CA VAL A 88 10.29 -9.72 -7.27
C VAL A 88 8.86 -10.01 -7.71
N TRP A 89 7.95 -10.01 -6.77
CA TRP A 89 6.54 -10.24 -7.02
C TRP A 89 5.75 -8.96 -6.75
N PHE A 90 4.68 -8.80 -7.51
CA PHE A 90 3.74 -7.69 -7.41
C PHE A 90 2.36 -8.26 -7.17
N LEU A 91 1.69 -7.79 -6.13
CA LEU A 91 0.36 -8.25 -5.74
C LEU A 91 -0.59 -7.05 -5.72
N PHE A 92 -1.68 -7.17 -6.45
CA PHE A 92 -2.78 -6.22 -6.42
C PHE A 92 -3.97 -6.86 -5.72
N CYS A 93 -4.26 -6.38 -4.51
CA CYS A 93 -5.32 -6.87 -3.64
C CYS A 93 -6.66 -6.22 -3.98
N ASN A 94 -7.72 -6.73 -3.36
CA ASN A 94 -9.04 -6.14 -3.33
C ASN A 94 -9.54 -6.08 -1.89
N GLU A 95 -10.41 -5.10 -1.63
CA GLU A 95 -11.12 -4.96 -0.37
C GLU A 95 -10.18 -4.79 0.83
N GLU A 96 -9.53 -3.66 0.83
CA GLU A 96 -8.64 -3.24 1.90
C GLU A 96 -9.31 -3.32 3.28
N HIS A 97 -10.61 -2.98 3.40
CA HIS A 97 -11.23 -2.90 4.72
C HIS A 97 -11.90 -4.18 5.21
N THR A 98 -12.73 -4.86 4.41
CA THR A 98 -13.39 -6.11 4.85
C THR A 98 -14.23 -6.75 3.73
N PRO A 99 -14.03 -8.03 3.41
CA PRO A 99 -12.91 -8.87 3.83
C PRO A 99 -11.67 -8.58 2.99
N TRP A 100 -10.53 -8.46 3.63
CA TRP A 100 -9.27 -8.20 2.94
C TRP A 100 -8.81 -9.41 2.15
N THR A 101 -8.66 -9.26 0.84
CA THR A 101 -8.18 -10.38 0.02
C THR A 101 -6.68 -10.65 0.21
N SER A 102 -5.94 -9.70 0.78
CA SER A 102 -4.57 -9.89 1.25
C SER A 102 -4.44 -10.97 2.32
N ILE A 103 -5.47 -11.21 3.14
CA ILE A 103 -5.49 -12.32 4.10
C ILE A 103 -5.33 -13.66 3.37
N ALA A 104 -6.11 -13.88 2.30
CA ALA A 104 -6.00 -15.09 1.51
C ALA A 104 -4.64 -15.21 0.80
N ALA A 105 -4.08 -14.08 0.35
CA ALA A 105 -2.74 -14.03 -0.25
C ALA A 105 -1.65 -14.42 0.75
N ALA A 106 -1.68 -13.84 1.95
CA ALA A 106 -0.74 -14.10 3.03
C ALA A 106 -0.80 -15.55 3.53
N GLN A 107 -2.01 -16.05 3.76
CA GLN A 107 -2.23 -17.45 4.15
C GLN A 107 -1.71 -18.43 3.07
N ASN A 108 -1.96 -18.14 1.80
CA ASN A 108 -1.47 -18.95 0.68
C ASN A 108 0.07 -18.96 0.62
N ALA A 109 0.70 -17.79 0.83
CA ALA A 109 2.16 -17.70 0.90
C ALA A 109 2.72 -18.54 2.04
N ARG A 110 2.08 -18.50 3.22
CA ARG A 110 2.47 -19.31 4.38
C ARG A 110 2.31 -20.80 4.13
N ILE A 111 1.17 -21.22 3.60
CA ILE A 111 0.89 -22.65 3.31
C ILE A 111 1.88 -23.20 2.28
N LYS A 112 2.23 -22.42 1.27
CA LYS A 112 3.19 -22.82 0.22
C LYS A 112 4.64 -22.74 0.66
N GLY A 113 4.94 -22.25 1.86
CA GLY A 113 6.30 -22.04 2.33
C GLY A 113 7.06 -21.00 1.48
N THR A 114 6.37 -20.01 0.92
CA THR A 114 7.00 -18.97 0.12
C THR A 114 7.97 -18.18 1.00
N ASN A 115 9.24 -18.09 0.59
CA ASN A 115 10.26 -17.36 1.30
C ASN A 115 10.18 -15.86 0.97
N LEU A 116 9.21 -15.16 1.59
CA LEU A 116 9.10 -13.71 1.49
C LEU A 116 10.15 -13.10 2.43
N ILE A 117 11.13 -12.41 1.89
CA ILE A 117 12.22 -11.78 2.65
C ILE A 117 11.98 -10.28 2.90
N ALA A 118 11.11 -9.67 2.12
CA ALA A 118 10.67 -8.29 2.30
C ALA A 118 9.25 -8.14 1.73
N ILE A 119 8.42 -7.33 2.40
CA ILE A 119 7.03 -7.06 1.98
C ILE A 119 6.78 -5.57 2.12
N PHE A 120 6.42 -4.94 1.03
CA PHE A 120 6.22 -3.50 0.91
C PHE A 120 4.80 -3.20 0.45
N ASN A 121 3.95 -2.77 1.38
CA ASN A 121 2.63 -2.23 1.05
C ASN A 121 2.77 -0.76 0.65
N LEU A 122 2.21 -0.39 -0.50
CA LEU A 122 2.16 0.98 -1.00
C LEU A 122 0.71 1.46 -0.96
N ASP A 123 0.46 2.44 -0.11
CA ASP A 123 -0.89 2.91 0.11
C ASP A 123 -0.94 4.43 0.29
N SER A 124 -1.94 5.08 -0.27
CA SER A 124 -2.20 6.52 -0.14
C SER A 124 -0.93 7.38 -0.29
N LEU A 125 -0.06 7.02 -1.26
CA LEU A 125 1.21 7.71 -1.47
C LEU A 125 0.98 9.18 -1.80
N GLY A 126 1.62 10.07 -1.03
CA GLY A 126 1.49 11.51 -1.20
C GLY A 126 0.24 12.11 -0.55
N GLY A 127 -0.66 11.30 0.01
CA GLY A 127 -1.79 11.77 0.82
C GLY A 127 -1.30 12.46 2.09
N LYS A 128 -1.62 13.76 2.24
CA LYS A 128 -1.07 14.60 3.31
C LYS A 128 -2.00 15.77 3.65
N SER A 129 -1.69 16.46 4.73
CA SER A 129 -2.49 17.62 5.14
C SER A 129 -2.51 18.72 4.07
N LYS A 130 -3.59 19.48 4.04
CA LYS A 130 -3.68 20.67 3.18
C LYS A 130 -2.51 21.63 3.38
N GLN A 131 -2.05 21.82 4.62
CA GLN A 131 -0.90 22.66 4.92
C GLN A 131 0.38 22.15 4.26
N SER A 132 0.64 20.84 4.32
CA SER A 132 1.80 20.22 3.69
C SER A 132 1.71 20.30 2.16
N LEU A 133 0.51 20.13 1.60
CA LEU A 133 0.27 20.28 0.17
C LEU A 133 0.54 21.72 -0.29
N ASP A 134 -0.05 22.71 0.38
CA ASP A 134 0.09 24.14 0.05
C ASP A 134 1.56 24.63 0.19
N SER A 135 2.33 24.07 1.11
CA SER A 135 3.75 24.37 1.30
C SER A 135 4.68 23.63 0.32
N GLY A 136 4.13 22.74 -0.52
CA GLY A 136 4.91 21.97 -1.49
C GLY A 136 5.77 20.85 -0.89
N LEU A 137 5.56 20.50 0.40
CA LEU A 137 6.30 19.42 1.04
C LEU A 137 6.03 18.10 0.34
N LYS A 138 7.08 17.31 0.16
CA LYS A 138 7.01 15.94 -0.34
C LYS A 138 7.23 15.00 0.83
N THR A 139 6.21 14.25 1.19
CA THR A 139 6.18 13.47 2.43
C THR A 139 6.07 11.97 2.16
N ASN A 140 6.67 11.17 3.02
CA ASN A 140 6.44 9.74 3.09
C ASN A 140 6.68 9.25 4.51
N VAL A 141 5.83 8.34 4.96
CA VAL A 141 5.97 7.66 6.26
C VAL A 141 6.07 6.17 5.99
N THR A 142 7.06 5.52 6.59
CA THR A 142 7.10 4.06 6.60
C THR A 142 6.59 3.55 7.94
N LEU A 143 5.49 2.81 7.90
CA LEU A 143 4.86 2.18 9.06
C LEU A 143 5.38 0.75 9.18
N TYR A 144 5.70 0.34 10.41
CA TYR A 144 6.03 -1.04 10.76
C TYR A 144 5.33 -1.41 12.07
N THR A 145 5.19 -2.68 12.37
CA THR A 145 4.50 -3.16 13.57
C THR A 145 5.42 -4.01 14.45
N GLU A 146 6.20 -4.87 13.82
CA GLU A 146 7.14 -5.75 14.50
C GLU A 146 8.58 -5.24 14.33
N PRO A 147 9.49 -5.54 15.27
CA PRO A 147 10.87 -5.07 15.19
C PRO A 147 11.59 -5.47 13.89
N GLU A 148 11.21 -6.57 13.29
CA GLU A 148 11.75 -7.06 12.01
C GLU A 148 11.43 -6.15 10.83
N GLY A 149 10.40 -5.32 10.94
CA GLY A 149 10.05 -4.31 9.94
C GLY A 149 10.89 -3.02 10.04
N GLU A 150 11.47 -2.72 11.20
CA GLU A 150 12.20 -1.47 11.42
C GLU A 150 13.37 -1.27 10.46
N PRO A 151 14.21 -2.29 10.17
CA PRO A 151 15.32 -2.13 9.21
C PRO A 151 14.85 -1.69 7.80
N PHE A 152 13.66 -2.10 7.38
CA PHE A 152 13.10 -1.68 6.09
C PHE A 152 12.57 -0.24 6.11
N ALA A 153 12.14 0.24 7.27
CA ALA A 153 11.80 1.64 7.46
C ALA A 153 13.06 2.53 7.46
N ASP A 154 14.14 2.07 8.10
CA ASP A 154 15.43 2.76 8.11
C ASP A 154 16.05 2.80 6.71
N LEU A 155 16.01 1.69 5.98
CA LEU A 155 16.48 1.62 4.60
C LEU A 155 15.80 2.65 3.70
N MET A 156 14.51 2.93 3.91
CA MET A 156 13.78 3.96 3.17
C MET A 156 14.36 5.36 3.44
N THR A 157 14.78 5.64 4.68
CA THR A 157 15.44 6.89 5.05
C THR A 157 16.83 6.98 4.43
N GLU A 158 17.63 5.93 4.53
CA GLU A 158 18.98 5.86 3.96
C GLU A 158 18.97 6.07 2.43
N VAL A 159 18.07 5.40 1.74
CA VAL A 159 17.92 5.55 0.29
C VAL A 159 17.51 6.97 -0.10
N ASN A 160 16.59 7.58 0.65
CA ASN A 160 16.18 8.96 0.42
C ASN A 160 17.36 9.93 0.54
N GLU A 161 18.25 9.71 1.51
CA GLU A 161 19.45 10.51 1.73
C GLU A 161 20.52 10.24 0.66
N ILE A 162 20.88 8.98 0.43
CA ILE A 162 21.94 8.58 -0.51
C ILE A 162 21.66 9.09 -1.93
N TYR A 163 20.41 8.96 -2.37
CA TYR A 163 20.02 9.38 -3.72
C TYR A 163 19.48 10.81 -3.80
N ASN A 164 19.47 11.53 -2.67
CA ASN A 164 18.94 12.89 -2.56
C ASN A 164 17.54 13.03 -3.20
N ILE A 165 16.64 12.11 -2.83
CA ILE A 165 15.30 12.02 -3.44
C ILE A 165 14.44 13.22 -3.06
N GLY A 166 14.58 13.74 -1.84
CA GLY A 166 13.94 14.97 -1.40
C GLY A 166 12.60 14.78 -0.69
N LEU A 167 12.36 13.59 -0.15
CA LEU A 167 11.20 13.33 0.72
C LEU A 167 11.48 13.80 2.16
N LEU A 168 10.48 14.37 2.80
CA LEU A 168 10.40 14.38 4.25
C LEU A 168 10.00 12.96 4.68
N GLN A 169 11.02 12.11 4.84
CA GLN A 169 10.85 10.71 5.19
C GLN A 169 10.83 10.55 6.71
N THR A 170 9.82 9.84 7.20
CA THR A 170 9.71 9.48 8.63
C THR A 170 9.33 8.01 8.77
N LYS A 171 9.51 7.45 9.97
CA LYS A 171 9.05 6.11 10.31
C LYS A 171 8.15 6.14 11.55
N PHE A 172 7.25 5.19 11.65
CA PHE A 172 6.36 5.06 12.81
C PHE A 172 6.07 3.60 13.11
N MET A 173 6.22 3.22 14.39
CA MET A 173 5.87 1.89 14.87
C MET A 173 4.40 1.86 15.28
N ARG A 174 3.58 1.05 14.60
CA ARG A 174 2.18 0.82 14.95
C ARG A 174 2.07 -0.14 16.12
N GLN A 175 1.03 0.04 16.95
CA GLN A 175 0.78 -0.83 18.11
C GLN A 175 0.20 -2.20 17.73
N ARG A 176 -0.34 -2.34 16.54
CA ARG A 176 -0.97 -3.58 16.03
C ARG A 176 -0.90 -3.63 14.52
N PRO A 177 -0.88 -4.84 13.92
CA PRO A 177 -1.01 -5.01 12.48
C PRO A 177 -2.33 -4.41 11.96
N GLY A 178 -2.25 -3.73 10.85
CA GLY A 178 -3.38 -3.16 10.11
C GLY A 178 -3.09 -3.19 8.63
N ASP A 179 -4.08 -2.87 7.83
CA ASP A 179 -4.00 -2.78 6.37
C ASP A 179 -3.51 -4.10 5.70
N ASP A 180 -3.16 -4.04 4.43
CA ASP A 180 -2.74 -5.24 3.67
C ASP A 180 -1.44 -5.86 4.19
N ASP A 181 -0.47 -5.06 4.63
CA ASP A 181 0.76 -5.57 5.26
C ASP A 181 0.48 -6.28 6.58
N GLY A 182 -0.51 -5.81 7.34
CA GLY A 182 -0.97 -6.47 8.57
C GLY A 182 -1.49 -7.87 8.34
N SER A 183 -2.08 -8.14 7.17
CA SER A 183 -2.48 -9.50 6.78
C SER A 183 -1.28 -10.45 6.71
N PHE A 184 -0.15 -9.98 6.19
CA PHE A 184 1.10 -10.74 6.13
C PHE A 184 1.76 -10.89 7.50
N ILE A 185 1.78 -9.84 8.33
CA ILE A 185 2.28 -9.92 9.71
C ILE A 185 1.51 -10.98 10.48
N ASN A 186 0.18 -10.97 10.41
CA ASN A 186 -0.68 -11.95 11.08
C ASN A 186 -0.49 -13.38 10.55
N ALA A 187 -0.02 -13.54 9.32
CA ALA A 187 0.34 -14.84 8.74
C ALA A 187 1.77 -15.29 9.07
N GLY A 188 2.53 -14.51 9.85
CA GLY A 188 3.88 -14.84 10.30
C GLY A 188 5.00 -14.30 9.41
N PHE A 189 4.78 -13.16 8.76
CA PHE A 189 5.79 -12.40 8.02
C PHE A 189 6.00 -11.04 8.70
N PRO A 190 6.74 -10.99 9.82
CA PRO A 190 6.83 -9.80 10.69
C PRO A 190 7.56 -8.63 10.04
N MET A 191 8.32 -8.86 8.95
CA MET A 191 9.09 -7.84 8.25
C MET A 191 8.25 -6.94 7.33
N ALA A 192 6.95 -7.17 7.20
CA ALA A 192 6.09 -6.38 6.32
C ALA A 192 5.99 -4.93 6.82
N VAL A 193 6.08 -3.98 5.88
CA VAL A 193 5.97 -2.54 6.13
C VAL A 193 5.04 -1.89 5.13
N MET A 194 4.49 -0.73 5.51
CA MET A 194 3.61 0.06 4.68
C MET A 194 4.18 1.46 4.44
N ASN A 195 4.03 1.98 3.24
CA ASN A 195 4.35 3.36 2.91
C ASN A 195 3.07 4.13 2.66
N VAL A 196 2.96 5.28 3.34
CA VAL A 196 1.84 6.22 3.21
C VAL A 196 2.37 7.65 3.10
N GLY A 197 1.54 8.55 2.61
CA GLY A 197 1.92 9.96 2.50
C GLY A 197 2.04 10.68 3.84
N SER A 198 1.22 10.29 4.83
CA SER A 198 1.23 10.87 6.20
C SER A 198 0.68 9.89 7.22
N TYR A 199 1.18 9.99 8.45
CA TYR A 199 0.61 9.27 9.58
C TYR A 199 0.68 10.13 10.86
N PRO A 200 -0.42 10.29 11.61
CA PRO A 200 -1.79 9.88 11.27
C PRO A 200 -2.24 10.36 9.90
N TYR A 201 -3.19 9.64 9.29
CA TYR A 201 -3.74 10.03 7.99
C TYR A 201 -4.26 11.46 8.05
N ALA A 202 -3.66 12.35 7.26
CA ALA A 202 -3.93 13.78 7.30
C ALA A 202 -4.49 14.32 5.98
N ASP A 203 -4.71 13.47 4.99
CA ASP A 203 -5.37 13.84 3.75
C ASP A 203 -6.83 14.21 4.02
N PRO A 204 -7.25 15.45 3.71
CA PRO A 204 -8.63 15.88 3.92
C PRO A 204 -9.64 15.17 3.02
N ASN A 205 -9.18 14.48 1.97
CA ASN A 205 -10.03 13.75 1.03
C ASN A 205 -10.14 12.26 1.35
N TYR A 206 -9.36 11.77 2.33
CA TYR A 206 -9.30 10.36 2.70
C TYR A 206 -10.69 9.77 2.94
N HIS A 207 -11.04 8.73 2.15
CA HIS A 207 -12.34 8.06 2.18
C HIS A 207 -13.55 8.97 1.87
N LEU A 208 -13.38 10.02 1.08
CA LEU A 208 -14.45 10.94 0.69
C LEU A 208 -14.67 10.98 -0.82
N GLU A 209 -15.81 11.52 -1.25
CA GLU A 209 -16.16 11.77 -2.66
C GLU A 209 -15.19 12.75 -3.33
N THR A 210 -14.40 13.45 -2.54
CA THR A 210 -13.38 14.41 -2.99
C THR A 210 -12.00 13.78 -3.19
N ASP A 211 -11.83 12.48 -2.91
CA ASP A 211 -10.60 11.75 -3.25
C ASP A 211 -10.54 11.50 -4.77
N ARG A 212 -10.25 12.57 -5.50
CA ARG A 212 -10.22 12.66 -6.97
C ARG A 212 -8.80 12.90 -7.47
N PRO A 213 -8.54 12.69 -8.77
CA PRO A 213 -7.21 12.88 -9.35
C PRO A 213 -6.65 14.31 -9.28
N GLU A 214 -7.51 15.33 -9.31
CA GLU A 214 -7.08 16.71 -9.42
C GLU A 214 -6.19 17.21 -8.28
N PRO A 215 -6.42 16.87 -7.00
CA PRO A 215 -5.55 17.27 -5.90
C PRO A 215 -4.31 16.39 -5.73
N VAL A 216 -4.13 15.32 -6.52
CA VAL A 216 -3.02 14.38 -6.33
C VAL A 216 -1.68 15.06 -6.63
N ASP A 217 -0.79 15.06 -5.65
CA ASP A 217 0.59 15.52 -5.81
C ASP A 217 1.43 14.43 -6.50
N ILE A 218 1.34 14.37 -7.82
CA ILE A 218 2.03 13.37 -8.67
C ILE A 218 3.53 13.35 -8.41
N GLU A 219 4.15 14.50 -8.17
CA GLU A 219 5.59 14.55 -7.88
C GLU A 219 5.91 13.87 -6.54
N ASN A 220 5.07 14.02 -5.53
CA ASN A 220 5.24 13.28 -4.27
C ASN A 220 5.14 11.77 -4.50
N VAL A 221 4.13 11.32 -5.25
CA VAL A 221 3.95 9.90 -5.61
C VAL A 221 5.18 9.37 -6.34
N ARG A 222 5.69 10.12 -7.32
CA ARG A 222 6.89 9.77 -8.07
C ARG A 222 8.11 9.59 -7.17
N LEU A 223 8.36 10.53 -6.25
CA LEU A 223 9.49 10.47 -5.33
C LEU A 223 9.37 9.29 -4.35
N ALA A 224 8.17 9.05 -3.79
CA ALA A 224 7.92 7.91 -2.92
C ALA A 224 8.13 6.57 -3.67
N THR A 225 7.69 6.49 -4.93
CA THR A 225 7.90 5.32 -5.80
C THR A 225 9.39 5.09 -6.07
N GLN A 226 10.16 6.14 -6.36
CA GLN A 226 11.61 6.05 -6.55
C GLN A 226 12.32 5.53 -5.30
N ALA A 227 12.00 6.09 -4.13
CA ALA A 227 12.60 5.67 -2.88
C ALA A 227 12.28 4.22 -2.58
N ARG A 228 11.02 3.79 -2.81
CA ARG A 228 10.62 2.41 -2.58
C ARG A 228 11.24 1.43 -3.59
N LEU A 229 11.35 1.80 -4.85
CA LEU A 229 12.08 1.01 -5.83
C LEU A 229 13.54 0.80 -5.41
N ALA A 230 14.23 1.88 -5.05
CA ALA A 230 15.64 1.82 -4.67
C ALA A 230 15.86 1.02 -3.36
N SER A 231 14.92 1.07 -2.42
CA SER A 231 15.00 0.29 -1.17
C SER A 231 14.58 -1.17 -1.33
N GLY A 232 13.99 -1.55 -2.46
CA GLY A 232 13.59 -2.93 -2.75
C GLY A 232 14.58 -3.70 -3.64
N LEU A 233 15.67 -3.08 -4.07
CA LEU A 233 16.72 -3.68 -4.92
C LEU A 233 17.99 -4.01 -4.14
#